data_8e6f69ec70b779d917196a56a30b48f8
#
_entry.id   8e6f69ec70b779d917196a56a30b48f8
#
_cell.length_a   1.000
_cell.length_b   1.000
_cell.length_c   1.000
_cell.angle_alpha   90.00
_cell.angle_beta   90.00
_cell.angle_gamma   90.00
#
_symmetry.space_group_name_H-M   'P 1'
#
loop_
_entity.id
_entity.type
_entity.pdbx_description
1 polymer ?
#
loop_
_entity_poly.entity_id
_entity_poly.type
_entity_poly.pdbx_seq_one_letter_code
_entity_poly.pdbx_strand_id
1 'polypeptide(L)'
;MVKAIKALGMDMEAIRGNGMIYEMNKEYTHNGHIKCGDKGSHYFDSIRDAMVLFNFENHRLFECELNGDKFDHDNIVHCTNKIKLVREISKEEIKEYIEDNLEELVNDKCYDVRLNVAKFGCGLDKFINDKNWMVRLEVARQGYGLDKLINDTNCEVRLEVARHGYNLDHFINDDNERIIDHLINIQYGLDKLARHHNYKVRQKIAKLGYHLDILVNDSHRHVREEVAKHGYGLDKLLYDPEWVVRLEVAIQGYGLDVLIHDTNLNVRYEARKLYKLKNGFYDYLK
;
A
#
# COMPACT_ATOMS: atom_id res chain seq x y z
N MET A 1 -12.36 -26.18 35.93
CA MET A 1 -12.93 -25.78 34.62
C MET A 1 -11.75 -25.51 33.69
N VAL A 2 -11.81 -26.04 32.50
CA VAL A 2 -10.74 -25.77 31.51
C VAL A 2 -10.99 -24.39 30.93
N LYS A 3 -10.02 -23.47 31.11
CA LYS A 3 -10.06 -22.17 30.49
C LYS A 3 -9.66 -22.34 29.03
N ALA A 4 -10.45 -21.76 28.13
CA ALA A 4 -10.21 -21.76 26.71
C ALA A 4 -10.31 -20.33 26.19
N ILE A 5 -9.75 -20.07 25.01
CA ILE A 5 -9.76 -18.75 24.38
C ILE A 5 -10.68 -18.78 23.16
N LYS A 6 -11.56 -17.79 23.04
CA LYS A 6 -12.37 -17.58 21.83
C LYS A 6 -12.05 -16.21 21.21
N ALA A 7 -11.83 -16.21 19.91
CA ALA A 7 -11.71 -14.97 19.12
C ALA A 7 -13.06 -14.65 18.46
N LEU A 8 -13.47 -13.39 18.52
CA LEU A 8 -14.67 -12.85 17.90
C LEU A 8 -14.34 -11.56 17.12
N GLY A 9 -15.19 -11.19 16.16
CA GLY A 9 -15.17 -9.88 15.54
C GLY A 9 -15.44 -8.75 16.54
N MET A 10 -15.22 -7.52 16.13
CA MET A 10 -15.43 -6.33 16.98
C MET A 10 -16.89 -6.18 17.42
N ASP A 11 -17.82 -6.70 16.64
CA ASP A 11 -19.27 -6.73 16.86
C ASP A 11 -19.77 -7.96 17.65
N MET A 12 -18.87 -8.75 18.22
CA MET A 12 -19.16 -10.03 18.91
C MET A 12 -19.64 -11.15 18.01
N GLU A 13 -19.53 -11.01 16.68
CA GLU A 13 -19.91 -12.04 15.73
C GLU A 13 -18.85 -13.14 15.63
N ALA A 14 -19.31 -14.39 15.44
CA ALA A 14 -18.42 -15.51 15.13
C ALA A 14 -17.73 -15.28 13.78
N ILE A 15 -16.39 -15.30 13.77
CA ILE A 15 -15.56 -15.00 12.59
C ILE A 15 -15.73 -16.04 11.47
N ARG A 16 -16.09 -17.26 11.85
CA ARG A 16 -16.45 -18.35 10.92
C ARG A 16 -17.73 -18.99 11.41
N GLY A 17 -18.82 -18.77 10.70
CA GLY A 17 -20.11 -19.38 11.07
C GLY A 17 -21.31 -18.53 10.64
N ASN A 18 -22.46 -18.87 11.11
CA ASN A 18 -23.79 -18.46 10.63
C ASN A 18 -24.24 -17.07 11.12
N GLY A 19 -23.34 -16.10 11.29
CA GLY A 19 -23.71 -14.79 11.82
C GLY A 19 -24.13 -14.83 13.30
N MET A 20 -23.63 -15.81 14.08
CA MET A 20 -23.97 -15.94 15.50
C MET A 20 -23.29 -14.82 16.29
N ILE A 21 -24.09 -14.01 16.96
CA ILE A 21 -23.62 -12.98 17.88
C ILE A 21 -23.58 -13.59 19.29
N TYR A 22 -22.42 -13.44 19.96
CA TYR A 22 -22.21 -13.92 21.31
C TYR A 22 -22.46 -12.81 22.32
N GLU A 23 -23.13 -13.19 23.43
CA GLU A 23 -23.37 -12.33 24.58
C GLU A 23 -22.55 -12.84 25.78
N MET A 24 -22.06 -11.93 26.61
CA MET A 24 -21.33 -12.26 27.82
C MET A 24 -22.20 -13.07 28.80
N ASN A 25 -21.61 -14.04 29.45
CA ASN A 25 -22.24 -14.88 30.46
C ASN A 25 -23.45 -15.75 29.99
N LYS A 26 -23.72 -15.77 28.70
CA LYS A 26 -24.73 -16.63 28.08
C LYS A 26 -24.09 -17.89 27.56
N GLU A 27 -24.74 -19.03 27.85
CA GLU A 27 -24.29 -20.33 27.38
C GLU A 27 -24.90 -20.62 26.00
N TYR A 28 -24.05 -21.03 25.06
CA TYR A 28 -24.44 -21.44 23.72
C TYR A 28 -24.24 -22.91 23.54
N THR A 29 -25.31 -23.61 23.11
CA THR A 29 -25.34 -25.05 22.89
C THR A 29 -25.67 -25.36 21.45
N HIS A 30 -24.87 -26.21 20.82
CA HIS A 30 -25.10 -26.75 19.49
C HIS A 30 -25.62 -28.18 19.59
N ASN A 31 -26.81 -28.40 19.04
CA ASN A 31 -27.44 -29.74 19.03
C ASN A 31 -27.05 -30.49 17.75
N GLY A 32 -26.79 -31.79 17.89
CA GLY A 32 -26.47 -32.69 16.79
C GLY A 32 -24.99 -32.99 16.65
N HIS A 33 -24.63 -33.59 15.52
CA HIS A 33 -23.23 -33.98 15.26
C HIS A 33 -22.35 -32.73 15.06
N ILE A 34 -21.29 -32.61 15.85
CA ILE A 34 -20.33 -31.52 15.77
C ILE A 34 -19.29 -31.85 14.74
N LYS A 35 -19.07 -30.92 13.83
CA LYS A 35 -18.01 -30.98 12.83
C LYS A 35 -17.30 -29.65 12.76
N CYS A 36 -16.01 -29.58 13.10
CA CYS A 36 -15.23 -28.40 13.02
C CYS A 36 -15.25 -27.84 11.59
N GLY A 37 -15.50 -26.52 11.47
CA GLY A 37 -15.68 -25.82 10.19
C GLY A 37 -17.13 -25.77 9.69
N ASP A 38 -18.08 -26.51 10.30
CA ASP A 38 -19.49 -26.52 9.90
C ASP A 38 -20.42 -26.25 11.10
N LYS A 39 -20.34 -27.06 12.15
CA LYS A 39 -21.17 -26.93 13.35
C LYS A 39 -20.33 -27.04 14.62
N GLY A 40 -20.56 -26.13 15.57
CA GLY A 40 -19.87 -26.05 16.85
C GLY A 40 -19.20 -24.70 17.08
N SER A 41 -18.84 -24.46 18.34
CA SER A 41 -18.09 -23.26 18.72
C SER A 41 -16.58 -23.54 18.69
N HIS A 42 -15.85 -22.82 17.86
CA HIS A 42 -14.39 -22.90 17.79
C HIS A 42 -13.75 -22.18 18.99
N TYR A 43 -12.68 -22.74 19.50
CA TYR A 43 -11.87 -22.18 20.58
C TYR A 43 -10.40 -22.55 20.42
N PHE A 44 -9.53 -21.93 21.20
CA PHE A 44 -8.09 -22.11 21.26
C PHE A 44 -7.65 -22.44 22.68
N ASP A 45 -6.60 -23.21 22.81
CA ASP A 45 -6.06 -23.54 24.13
C ASP A 45 -5.19 -22.40 24.70
N SER A 46 -4.65 -21.54 23.84
CA SER A 46 -3.78 -20.45 24.25
C SER A 46 -3.97 -19.17 23.40
N ILE A 47 -3.50 -18.03 23.91
CA ILE A 47 -3.39 -16.77 23.16
C ILE A 47 -2.47 -16.95 21.94
N ARG A 48 -1.37 -17.68 22.08
CA ARG A 48 -0.45 -18.01 20.97
C ARG A 48 -1.19 -18.69 19.82
N ASP A 49 -2.07 -19.65 20.10
CA ASP A 49 -2.80 -20.37 19.05
C ASP A 49 -3.82 -19.47 18.34
N ALA A 50 -4.45 -18.56 19.09
CA ALA A 50 -5.28 -17.53 18.49
C ALA A 50 -4.48 -16.58 17.57
N MET A 51 -3.21 -16.26 17.89
CA MET A 51 -2.32 -15.43 17.06
C MET A 51 -2.04 -16.03 15.68
N VAL A 52 -2.12 -17.34 15.52
CA VAL A 52 -1.88 -18.00 14.22
C VAL A 52 -2.95 -17.63 13.21
N LEU A 53 -4.18 -17.38 13.63
CA LEU A 53 -5.33 -17.18 12.75
C LEU A 53 -5.91 -15.77 12.78
N PHE A 54 -5.66 -15.01 13.85
CA PHE A 54 -6.33 -13.75 14.07
C PHE A 54 -5.37 -12.59 14.32
N ASN A 55 -5.72 -11.47 13.71
CA ASN A 55 -5.11 -10.18 13.97
C ASN A 55 -5.88 -9.49 15.10
N PHE A 56 -5.21 -9.22 16.20
CA PHE A 56 -5.83 -8.62 17.39
C PHE A 56 -6.15 -7.11 17.27
N GLU A 57 -5.84 -6.51 16.12
CA GLU A 57 -6.36 -5.17 15.79
C GLU A 57 -7.85 -5.19 15.49
N ASN A 58 -8.33 -6.28 14.84
CA ASN A 58 -9.68 -6.42 14.32
C ASN A 58 -10.49 -7.50 15.04
N HIS A 59 -9.91 -8.14 16.07
CA HIS A 59 -10.55 -9.24 16.79
C HIS A 59 -10.38 -9.07 18.29
N ARG A 60 -11.39 -9.49 19.01
CA ARG A 60 -11.44 -9.50 20.49
C ARG A 60 -11.26 -10.94 20.98
N LEU A 61 -10.54 -11.10 22.08
CA LEU A 61 -10.33 -12.39 22.72
C LEU A 61 -11.13 -12.50 24.02
N PHE A 62 -11.65 -13.68 24.26
CA PHE A 62 -12.45 -13.96 25.44
C PHE A 62 -11.99 -15.25 26.13
N GLU A 63 -11.89 -15.23 27.44
CA GLU A 63 -11.87 -16.47 28.24
C GLU A 63 -13.23 -17.12 28.18
N CYS A 64 -13.24 -18.46 28.04
CA CYS A 64 -14.46 -19.26 27.91
C CYS A 64 -14.47 -20.42 28.87
N GLU A 65 -15.67 -20.78 29.33
CA GLU A 65 -15.97 -22.07 29.97
C GLU A 65 -16.47 -23.05 28.91
N LEU A 66 -15.87 -24.22 28.89
CA LEU A 66 -16.28 -25.34 28.04
C LEU A 66 -17.05 -26.34 28.86
N ASN A 67 -18.38 -26.40 28.70
CA ASN A 67 -19.29 -27.25 29.48
C ASN A 67 -19.82 -28.45 28.69
N GLY A 68 -19.29 -28.70 27.50
CA GLY A 68 -19.71 -29.76 26.59
C GLY A 68 -18.59 -30.65 26.13
N ASP A 69 -18.90 -31.48 25.13
CA ASP A 69 -17.95 -32.35 24.48
C ASP A 69 -16.94 -31.51 23.66
N LYS A 70 -15.70 -31.98 23.60
CA LYS A 70 -14.60 -31.36 22.87
C LYS A 70 -14.27 -32.21 21.66
N PHE A 71 -14.01 -31.52 20.55
CA PHE A 71 -13.66 -32.14 19.28
C PHE A 71 -12.41 -31.44 18.72
N ASP A 72 -11.36 -32.18 18.51
CA ASP A 72 -10.14 -31.66 17.91
C ASP A 72 -10.30 -31.61 16.40
N HIS A 73 -9.90 -30.48 15.81
CA HIS A 73 -9.83 -30.33 14.36
C HIS A 73 -8.40 -30.44 13.88
N ASP A 74 -7.51 -29.73 14.55
CA ASP A 74 -6.06 -29.75 14.34
C ASP A 74 -5.38 -29.40 15.68
N ASN A 75 -4.06 -29.19 15.67
CA ASN A 75 -3.31 -28.87 16.89
C ASN A 75 -3.48 -27.40 17.37
N ILE A 76 -4.32 -26.61 16.71
CA ILE A 76 -4.47 -25.16 16.95
C ILE A 76 -5.91 -24.81 17.25
N VAL A 77 -6.86 -25.36 16.49
CA VAL A 77 -8.29 -25.04 16.57
C VAL A 77 -9.06 -26.25 17.09
N HIS A 78 -9.84 -26.01 18.09
CA HIS A 78 -10.73 -27.01 18.71
C HIS A 78 -12.17 -26.57 18.58
N CYS A 79 -13.10 -27.52 18.72
CA CYS A 79 -14.54 -27.28 18.73
C CYS A 79 -15.20 -27.84 19.98
N THR A 80 -16.28 -27.17 20.39
CA THR A 80 -17.17 -27.70 21.44
C THR A 80 -18.64 -27.53 21.06
N ASN A 81 -19.47 -28.38 21.57
CA ASN A 81 -20.94 -28.25 21.48
C ASN A 81 -21.51 -27.28 22.51
N LYS A 82 -20.74 -26.86 23.53
CA LYS A 82 -21.22 -26.01 24.59
C LYS A 82 -20.16 -25.07 25.13
N ILE A 83 -20.39 -23.76 24.97
CA ILE A 83 -19.46 -22.71 25.34
C ILE A 83 -20.17 -21.54 26.01
N LYS A 84 -19.49 -20.89 26.95
CA LYS A 84 -19.92 -19.65 27.58
C LYS A 84 -18.78 -18.68 27.66
N LEU A 85 -18.97 -17.43 27.17
CA LEU A 85 -18.00 -16.35 27.36
C LEU A 85 -18.02 -15.87 28.81
N VAL A 86 -16.86 -15.81 29.43
CA VAL A 86 -16.72 -15.41 30.85
C VAL A 86 -16.29 -13.96 30.97
N ARG A 87 -15.22 -13.61 30.30
CA ARG A 87 -14.69 -12.22 30.26
C ARG A 87 -13.90 -11.96 29.00
N GLU A 88 -13.79 -10.73 28.65
CA GLU A 88 -12.85 -10.27 27.63
C GLU A 88 -11.43 -10.23 28.17
N ILE A 89 -10.46 -10.59 27.35
CA ILE A 89 -9.03 -10.42 27.60
C ILE A 89 -8.61 -9.08 27.03
N SER A 90 -8.13 -8.19 27.87
CA SER A 90 -7.72 -6.85 27.46
C SER A 90 -6.45 -6.89 26.59
N LYS A 91 -6.20 -5.79 25.86
CA LYS A 91 -4.96 -5.65 25.08
C LYS A 91 -3.73 -5.61 26.00
N GLU A 92 -3.87 -5.06 27.18
CA GLU A 92 -2.84 -5.02 28.20
C GLU A 92 -2.47 -6.43 28.66
N GLU A 93 -3.45 -7.28 28.95
CA GLU A 93 -3.22 -8.68 29.33
C GLU A 93 -2.59 -9.50 28.19
N ILE A 94 -2.99 -9.23 26.93
CA ILE A 94 -2.35 -9.85 25.76
C ILE A 94 -0.89 -9.41 25.66
N LYS A 95 -0.61 -8.14 25.93
CA LYS A 95 0.77 -7.60 25.91
C LYS A 95 1.62 -8.21 27.02
N GLU A 96 1.11 -8.31 28.23
CA GLU A 96 1.78 -8.99 29.34
C GLU A 96 2.09 -10.45 28.97
N TYR A 97 1.12 -11.17 28.40
CA TYR A 97 1.37 -12.53 27.91
C TYR A 97 2.49 -12.60 26.87
N ILE A 98 2.55 -11.62 25.94
CA ILE A 98 3.63 -11.55 24.94
C ILE A 98 4.98 -11.27 25.61
N GLU A 99 5.04 -10.36 26.56
CA GLU A 99 6.26 -9.99 27.27
C GLU A 99 6.79 -11.17 28.11
N ASP A 100 5.92 -11.89 28.79
CA ASP A 100 6.27 -13.08 29.59
C ASP A 100 6.78 -14.26 28.74
N ASN A 101 6.34 -14.35 27.47
CA ASN A 101 6.70 -15.44 26.56
C ASN A 101 7.56 -14.97 25.37
N LEU A 102 8.17 -13.79 25.45
CA LEU A 102 8.79 -13.10 24.32
C LEU A 102 9.85 -13.95 23.61
N GLU A 103 10.76 -14.61 24.33
CA GLU A 103 11.84 -15.42 23.76
C GLU A 103 11.32 -16.59 22.90
N GLU A 104 10.19 -17.16 23.26
CA GLU A 104 9.55 -18.22 22.47
C GLU A 104 8.84 -17.64 21.26
N LEU A 105 8.03 -16.59 21.46
CA LEU A 105 7.17 -16.00 20.43
C LEU A 105 7.95 -15.31 19.30
N VAL A 106 9.11 -14.69 19.60
CA VAL A 106 9.97 -14.09 18.54
C VAL A 106 10.61 -15.15 17.64
N ASN A 107 10.76 -16.37 18.12
CA ASN A 107 11.30 -17.50 17.38
C ASN A 107 10.23 -18.44 16.82
N ASP A 108 8.96 -18.09 16.95
CA ASP A 108 7.87 -18.94 16.48
C ASP A 108 7.98 -19.24 14.98
N LYS A 109 7.67 -20.46 14.58
CA LYS A 109 7.71 -20.90 13.18
C LYS A 109 6.68 -20.15 12.31
N CYS A 110 5.52 -19.83 12.91
CA CYS A 110 4.44 -19.10 12.24
C CYS A 110 4.76 -17.61 12.20
N TYR A 111 4.80 -17.04 11.01
CA TYR A 111 5.05 -15.60 10.86
C TYR A 111 3.88 -14.75 11.40
N ASP A 112 2.63 -15.27 11.42
CA ASP A 112 1.48 -14.54 11.96
C ASP A 112 1.62 -14.32 13.46
N VAL A 113 2.18 -15.29 14.20
CA VAL A 113 2.52 -15.12 15.62
C VAL A 113 3.55 -14.00 15.77
N ARG A 114 4.68 -14.05 15.02
CA ARG A 114 5.72 -13.03 15.07
C ARG A 114 5.20 -11.64 14.64
N LEU A 115 4.32 -11.60 13.64
CA LEU A 115 3.66 -10.37 13.19
C LEU A 115 2.78 -9.77 14.29
N ASN A 116 1.98 -10.58 14.99
CA ASN A 116 1.19 -10.11 16.11
C ASN A 116 2.07 -9.57 17.25
N VAL A 117 3.18 -10.25 17.57
CA VAL A 117 4.17 -9.75 18.54
C VAL A 117 4.72 -8.39 18.15
N ALA A 118 5.10 -8.21 16.88
CA ALA A 118 5.58 -6.93 16.35
C ALA A 118 4.52 -5.82 16.43
N LYS A 119 3.24 -6.11 16.17
CA LYS A 119 2.12 -5.17 16.28
C LYS A 119 1.90 -4.64 17.69
N PHE A 120 2.21 -5.43 18.71
CA PHE A 120 2.22 -4.97 20.10
C PHE A 120 3.47 -4.15 20.47
N GLY A 121 4.38 -3.92 19.51
CA GLY A 121 5.61 -3.20 19.73
C GLY A 121 6.66 -3.98 20.52
N CYS A 122 6.48 -5.30 20.68
CA CYS A 122 7.38 -6.16 21.41
C CYS A 122 8.42 -6.80 20.49
N GLY A 123 9.67 -6.93 20.95
CA GLY A 123 10.74 -7.64 20.24
C GLY A 123 11.13 -7.05 18.88
N LEU A 124 10.89 -5.76 18.63
CA LEU A 124 11.13 -5.12 17.33
C LEU A 124 12.59 -5.25 16.87
N ASP A 125 13.54 -5.22 17.80
CA ASP A 125 14.96 -5.41 17.53
C ASP A 125 15.28 -6.79 16.96
N LYS A 126 14.52 -7.82 17.32
CA LYS A 126 14.65 -9.20 16.82
C LYS A 126 14.09 -9.36 15.43
N PHE A 127 13.12 -8.51 15.04
CA PHE A 127 12.36 -8.63 13.79
C PHE A 127 12.88 -7.79 12.62
N ILE A 128 13.89 -6.94 12.82
CA ILE A 128 14.49 -6.12 11.73
C ILE A 128 14.92 -7.00 10.55
N ASN A 129 15.43 -8.21 10.83
CA ASN A 129 15.90 -9.17 9.83
C ASN A 129 14.97 -10.39 9.72
N ASP A 130 13.70 -10.27 10.10
CA ASP A 130 12.77 -11.40 9.98
C ASP A 130 12.69 -11.88 8.53
N LYS A 131 12.62 -13.21 8.35
CA LYS A 131 12.51 -13.83 7.02
C LYS A 131 11.26 -13.42 6.25
N ASN A 132 10.18 -13.06 6.97
CA ASN A 132 8.92 -12.62 6.37
C ASN A 132 8.90 -11.09 6.29
N TRP A 133 8.72 -10.56 5.09
CA TRP A 133 8.67 -9.12 4.85
C TRP A 133 7.53 -8.40 5.57
N MET A 134 6.39 -9.07 5.84
CA MET A 134 5.26 -8.47 6.57
C MET A 134 5.62 -8.17 8.03
N VAL A 135 6.45 -9.00 8.65
CA VAL A 135 6.98 -8.75 9.99
C VAL A 135 7.94 -7.56 9.95
N ARG A 136 8.87 -7.50 8.98
CA ARG A 136 9.76 -6.35 8.80
C ARG A 136 9.00 -5.06 8.45
N LEU A 137 7.92 -5.17 7.66
CA LEU A 137 7.04 -4.03 7.37
C LEU A 137 6.40 -3.48 8.66
N GLU A 138 5.96 -4.36 9.55
CA GLU A 138 5.40 -3.95 10.82
C GLU A 138 6.44 -3.24 11.70
N VAL A 139 7.69 -3.72 11.71
CA VAL A 139 8.81 -3.03 12.39
C VAL A 139 9.00 -1.61 11.82
N ALA A 140 8.94 -1.47 10.49
CA ALA A 140 9.03 -0.16 9.84
C ALA A 140 7.84 0.75 10.21
N ARG A 141 6.60 0.22 10.27
CA ARG A 141 5.39 0.95 10.69
C ARG A 141 5.49 1.50 12.11
N GLN A 142 6.14 0.75 13.00
CA GLN A 142 6.44 1.20 14.37
C GLN A 142 7.57 2.27 14.41
N GLY A 143 8.14 2.64 13.26
CA GLY A 143 9.24 3.61 13.18
C GLY A 143 10.58 3.07 13.71
N TYR A 144 10.72 1.74 13.86
CA TYR A 144 11.91 1.13 14.44
C TYR A 144 12.86 0.61 13.36
N GLY A 145 14.18 0.77 13.58
CA GLY A 145 15.22 0.22 12.70
C GLY A 145 15.21 0.74 11.26
N LEU A 146 14.69 1.95 11.02
CA LEU A 146 14.54 2.54 9.70
C LEU A 146 15.88 2.65 8.95
N ASP A 147 16.98 2.86 9.69
CA ASP A 147 18.35 2.89 9.16
C ASP A 147 18.81 1.57 8.52
N LYS A 148 18.25 0.45 8.97
CA LYS A 148 18.52 -0.88 8.43
C LYS A 148 17.52 -1.26 7.36
N LEU A 149 16.24 -0.91 7.56
CA LEU A 149 15.15 -1.25 6.67
C LEU A 149 15.09 -0.39 5.40
N ILE A 150 15.84 0.71 5.34
CA ILE A 150 15.92 1.58 4.15
C ILE A 150 16.39 0.84 2.90
N ASN A 151 17.20 -0.22 3.05
CA ASN A 151 17.69 -1.07 1.97
C ASN A 151 16.94 -2.42 1.89
N ASP A 152 15.75 -2.54 2.46
CA ASP A 152 15.01 -3.80 2.45
C ASP A 152 14.75 -4.29 1.02
N THR A 153 14.84 -5.59 0.82
CA THR A 153 14.59 -6.20 -0.49
C THR A 153 13.14 -6.05 -0.93
N ASN A 154 12.21 -5.93 0.02
CA ASN A 154 10.79 -5.73 -0.28
C ASN A 154 10.46 -4.23 -0.38
N CYS A 155 9.86 -3.84 -1.49
CA CYS A 155 9.52 -2.43 -1.76
C CYS A 155 8.46 -1.86 -0.80
N GLU A 156 7.56 -2.68 -0.22
CA GLU A 156 6.58 -2.20 0.76
C GLU A 156 7.26 -1.76 2.06
N VAL A 157 8.32 -2.48 2.47
CA VAL A 157 9.13 -2.10 3.63
C VAL A 157 9.85 -0.79 3.36
N ARG A 158 10.52 -0.67 2.19
CA ARG A 158 11.19 0.59 1.81
C ARG A 158 10.22 1.76 1.67
N LEU A 159 9.02 1.53 1.11
CA LEU A 159 7.98 2.56 1.00
C LEU A 159 7.54 3.05 2.38
N GLU A 160 7.42 2.15 3.36
CA GLU A 160 7.06 2.53 4.72
C GLU A 160 8.17 3.37 5.38
N VAL A 161 9.45 3.03 5.16
CA VAL A 161 10.57 3.87 5.60
C VAL A 161 10.51 5.27 4.98
N ALA A 162 10.19 5.35 3.68
CA ALA A 162 10.01 6.64 2.99
C ALA A 162 8.83 7.45 3.57
N ARG A 163 7.71 6.79 3.94
CA ARG A 163 6.55 7.43 4.57
C ARG A 163 6.86 8.04 5.94
N HIS A 164 7.80 7.45 6.67
CA HIS A 164 8.32 8.05 7.89
C HIS A 164 9.21 9.28 7.65
N GLY A 165 9.48 9.63 6.40
CA GLY A 165 10.35 10.76 6.06
C GLY A 165 11.84 10.48 6.32
N TYR A 166 12.23 9.23 6.58
CA TYR A 166 13.60 8.89 6.91
C TYR A 166 14.50 8.87 5.67
N ASN A 167 15.52 9.72 5.65
CA ASN A 167 16.54 9.82 4.59
C ASN A 167 15.98 9.73 3.16
N LEU A 168 15.04 10.60 2.82
CA LEU A 168 14.31 10.59 1.55
C LEU A 168 15.20 10.69 0.32
N ASP A 169 16.38 11.31 0.44
CA ASP A 169 17.36 11.39 -0.66
C ASP A 169 17.82 10.00 -1.15
N HIS A 170 17.83 9.01 -0.28
CA HIS A 170 18.14 7.64 -0.63
C HIS A 170 17.20 7.07 -1.69
N PHE A 171 15.94 7.48 -1.67
CA PHE A 171 14.88 6.95 -2.52
C PHE A 171 14.70 7.67 -3.86
N ILE A 172 15.46 8.74 -4.12
CA ILE A 172 15.34 9.50 -5.38
C ILE A 172 15.56 8.62 -6.61
N ASN A 173 16.41 7.60 -6.51
CA ASN A 173 16.71 6.67 -7.59
C ASN A 173 16.17 5.25 -7.31
N ASP A 174 15.16 5.10 -6.46
CA ASP A 174 14.54 3.78 -6.24
C ASP A 174 13.79 3.31 -7.49
N ASP A 175 13.95 2.05 -7.86
CA ASP A 175 13.30 1.47 -9.05
C ASP A 175 11.78 1.29 -8.88
N ASN A 176 11.28 1.38 -7.66
CA ASN A 176 9.87 1.18 -7.38
C ASN A 176 9.05 2.45 -7.62
N GLU A 177 8.13 2.36 -8.56
CA GLU A 177 7.29 3.50 -8.97
C GLU A 177 6.47 4.09 -7.81
N ARG A 178 6.00 3.26 -6.86
CA ARG A 178 5.18 3.73 -5.71
C ARG A 178 6.00 4.57 -4.73
N ILE A 179 7.30 4.29 -4.60
CA ILE A 179 8.21 5.09 -3.78
C ILE A 179 8.45 6.44 -4.46
N ILE A 180 8.72 6.44 -5.75
CA ILE A 180 8.85 7.67 -6.54
C ILE A 180 7.55 8.50 -6.49
N ASP A 181 6.39 7.87 -6.67
CA ASP A 181 5.11 8.56 -6.58
C ASP A 181 4.86 9.16 -5.19
N HIS A 182 5.30 8.47 -4.12
CA HIS A 182 5.26 9.03 -2.78
C HIS A 182 6.09 10.31 -2.66
N LEU A 183 7.35 10.32 -3.16
CA LEU A 183 8.22 11.50 -3.16
C LEU A 183 7.59 12.66 -3.96
N ILE A 184 7.02 12.38 -5.12
CA ILE A 184 6.32 13.37 -5.95
C ILE A 184 5.13 13.95 -5.18
N ASN A 185 4.31 13.11 -4.56
CA ASN A 185 3.11 13.53 -3.82
C ASN A 185 3.42 14.44 -2.62
N ILE A 186 4.54 14.19 -1.93
CA ILE A 186 5.01 15.05 -0.84
C ILE A 186 5.89 16.20 -1.34
N GLN A 187 6.05 16.34 -2.65
CA GLN A 187 6.86 17.35 -3.33
C GLN A 187 8.34 17.37 -2.90
N TYR A 188 8.89 16.20 -2.59
CA TYR A 188 10.29 16.08 -2.17
C TYR A 188 11.21 15.82 -3.36
N GLY A 189 12.31 16.59 -3.45
CA GLY A 189 13.39 16.38 -4.43
C GLY A 189 12.96 16.48 -5.90
N LEU A 190 11.94 17.30 -6.22
CA LEU A 190 11.40 17.44 -7.57
C LEU A 190 12.47 17.89 -8.59
N ASP A 191 13.44 18.71 -8.15
CA ASP A 191 14.59 19.14 -8.95
C ASP A 191 15.51 17.97 -9.32
N LYS A 192 15.70 17.02 -8.42
CA LYS A 192 16.45 15.77 -8.64
C LYS A 192 15.64 14.81 -9.51
N LEU A 193 14.34 14.66 -9.25
CA LEU A 193 13.44 13.82 -10.02
C LEU A 193 13.25 14.33 -11.47
N ALA A 194 13.34 15.64 -11.71
CA ALA A 194 13.37 16.20 -13.06
C ALA A 194 14.63 15.79 -13.87
N ARG A 195 15.63 15.23 -13.21
CA ARG A 195 16.86 14.69 -13.82
C ARG A 195 16.99 13.17 -13.68
N HIS A 196 15.93 12.52 -13.22
CA HIS A 196 15.92 11.08 -12.98
C HIS A 196 16.26 10.29 -14.26
N HIS A 197 16.98 9.16 -14.15
CA HIS A 197 17.38 8.33 -15.30
C HIS A 197 16.18 7.80 -16.10
N ASN A 198 15.08 7.45 -15.42
CA ASN A 198 13.87 6.97 -16.07
C ASN A 198 13.02 8.15 -16.59
N TYR A 199 12.84 8.22 -17.92
CA TYR A 199 12.03 9.27 -18.55
C TYR A 199 10.58 9.34 -18.06
N LYS A 200 9.99 8.22 -17.61
CA LYS A 200 8.61 8.22 -17.08
C LYS A 200 8.49 9.06 -15.80
N VAL A 201 9.53 9.07 -14.97
CA VAL A 201 9.59 9.92 -13.78
C VAL A 201 9.67 11.39 -14.23
N ARG A 202 10.58 11.72 -15.15
CA ARG A 202 10.71 13.08 -15.70
C ARG A 202 9.42 13.55 -16.39
N GLN A 203 8.72 12.64 -17.10
CA GLN A 203 7.41 12.91 -17.71
C GLN A 203 6.35 13.24 -16.64
N LYS A 204 6.32 12.51 -15.52
CA LYS A 204 5.42 12.83 -14.39
C LYS A 204 5.70 14.24 -13.85
N ILE A 205 6.96 14.62 -13.70
CA ILE A 205 7.36 15.95 -13.24
C ILE A 205 6.91 17.03 -14.25
N ALA A 206 7.13 16.80 -15.55
CA ALA A 206 6.64 17.69 -16.61
C ALA A 206 5.12 17.84 -16.60
N LYS A 207 4.39 16.72 -16.48
CA LYS A 207 2.93 16.69 -16.43
C LYS A 207 2.35 17.49 -15.26
N LEU A 208 3.08 17.58 -14.16
CA LEU A 208 2.70 18.40 -13.00
C LEU A 208 3.11 19.88 -13.15
N GLY A 209 3.80 20.23 -14.22
CA GLY A 209 4.22 21.61 -14.50
C GLY A 209 5.49 22.04 -13.75
N TYR A 210 6.22 21.10 -13.14
CA TYR A 210 7.45 21.42 -12.42
C TYR A 210 8.68 21.35 -13.33
N HIS A 211 9.66 22.23 -13.09
CA HIS A 211 10.97 22.24 -13.74
C HIS A 211 10.92 22.19 -15.28
N LEU A 212 9.93 22.87 -15.88
CA LEU A 212 9.73 22.91 -17.33
C LEU A 212 10.92 23.57 -18.05
N ASP A 213 11.64 24.48 -17.40
CA ASP A 213 12.88 25.09 -17.86
C ASP A 213 14.01 24.10 -18.15
N ILE A 214 14.07 23.02 -17.33
CA ILE A 214 14.99 21.92 -17.54
C ILE A 214 14.43 20.95 -18.58
N LEU A 215 13.16 20.56 -18.43
CA LEU A 215 12.51 19.47 -19.15
C LEU A 215 12.17 19.82 -20.61
N VAL A 216 12.15 21.09 -20.97
CA VAL A 216 12.05 21.56 -22.39
C VAL A 216 13.20 21.04 -23.26
N ASN A 217 14.32 20.67 -22.64
CA ASN A 217 15.50 20.11 -23.30
C ASN A 217 15.64 18.61 -23.12
N ASP A 218 14.61 17.94 -22.59
CA ASP A 218 14.71 16.51 -22.30
C ASP A 218 15.02 15.67 -23.55
N SER A 219 15.83 14.63 -23.39
CA SER A 219 16.17 13.73 -24.48
C SER A 219 14.97 12.94 -25.00
N HIS A 220 13.95 12.72 -24.13
CA HIS A 220 12.80 11.90 -24.48
C HIS A 220 11.60 12.73 -24.94
N ARG A 221 11.07 12.43 -26.14
CA ARG A 221 9.96 13.14 -26.78
C ARG A 221 8.72 13.31 -25.88
N HIS A 222 8.34 12.26 -25.11
CA HIS A 222 7.14 12.35 -24.27
C HIS A 222 7.29 13.33 -23.10
N VAL A 223 8.52 13.58 -22.66
CA VAL A 223 8.77 14.62 -21.66
C VAL A 223 8.57 15.99 -22.28
N ARG A 224 9.17 16.25 -23.48
CA ARG A 224 9.01 17.52 -24.18
C ARG A 224 7.57 17.78 -24.65
N GLU A 225 6.85 16.71 -25.00
CA GLU A 225 5.40 16.76 -25.31
C GLU A 225 4.59 17.28 -24.10
N GLU A 226 4.85 16.77 -22.88
CA GLU A 226 4.19 17.29 -21.68
C GLU A 226 4.56 18.75 -21.41
N VAL A 227 5.82 19.15 -21.65
CA VAL A 227 6.24 20.57 -21.55
C VAL A 227 5.45 21.44 -22.52
N ALA A 228 5.26 21.00 -23.77
CA ALA A 228 4.47 21.73 -24.76
C ALA A 228 3.00 21.89 -24.34
N LYS A 229 2.39 20.87 -23.71
CA LYS A 229 1.02 20.92 -23.17
C LYS A 229 0.84 22.02 -22.12
N HIS A 230 1.88 22.36 -21.39
CA HIS A 230 1.88 23.48 -20.46
C HIS A 230 2.11 24.85 -21.13
N GLY A 231 2.28 24.88 -22.46
CA GLY A 231 2.56 26.13 -23.16
C GLY A 231 3.97 26.70 -22.90
N TYR A 232 4.88 25.90 -22.35
CA TYR A 232 6.23 26.35 -22.01
C TYR A 232 7.24 26.06 -23.14
N GLY A 233 8.11 27.03 -23.44
CA GLY A 233 9.18 26.89 -24.42
C GLY A 233 8.71 26.58 -25.85
N LEU A 234 7.51 27.04 -26.22
CA LEU A 234 6.88 26.73 -27.50
C LEU A 234 7.71 27.27 -28.71
N ASP A 235 8.44 28.36 -28.53
CA ASP A 235 9.36 28.92 -29.51
C ASP A 235 10.49 27.94 -29.91
N LYS A 236 10.98 27.20 -28.93
CA LYS A 236 11.96 26.14 -29.10
C LYS A 236 11.35 24.88 -29.65
N LEU A 237 10.22 24.42 -29.05
CA LEU A 237 9.55 23.18 -29.39
C LEU A 237 8.84 23.24 -30.76
N LEU A 238 8.65 24.43 -31.33
CA LEU A 238 8.18 24.64 -32.69
C LEU A 238 9.01 23.88 -33.74
N TYR A 239 10.31 23.74 -33.50
CA TYR A 239 11.26 23.05 -34.36
C TYR A 239 11.71 21.70 -33.81
N ASP A 240 10.96 21.13 -32.90
CA ASP A 240 11.31 19.81 -32.30
C ASP A 240 11.44 18.72 -33.38
N PRO A 241 12.45 17.84 -33.31
CA PRO A 241 12.61 16.76 -34.28
C PRO A 241 11.40 15.82 -34.34
N GLU A 242 10.69 15.66 -33.22
CA GLU A 242 9.55 14.77 -33.10
C GLU A 242 8.23 15.47 -33.43
N TRP A 243 7.54 14.96 -34.42
CA TRP A 243 6.26 15.54 -34.88
C TRP A 243 5.17 15.59 -33.80
N VAL A 244 5.15 14.66 -32.84
CA VAL A 244 4.18 14.66 -31.73
C VAL A 244 4.34 15.90 -30.84
N VAL A 245 5.58 16.36 -30.65
CA VAL A 245 5.87 17.58 -29.87
C VAL A 245 5.41 18.81 -30.66
N ARG A 246 5.74 18.89 -31.98
CA ARG A 246 5.26 19.98 -32.83
C ARG A 246 3.73 20.01 -32.99
N LEU A 247 3.08 18.83 -32.98
CA LEU A 247 1.61 18.75 -32.95
C LEU A 247 1.04 19.42 -31.71
N GLU A 248 1.63 19.17 -30.55
CA GLU A 248 1.20 19.81 -29.32
C GLU A 248 1.42 21.34 -29.36
N VAL A 249 2.54 21.80 -29.93
CA VAL A 249 2.78 23.26 -30.18
C VAL A 249 1.65 23.84 -31.05
N ALA A 250 1.23 23.12 -32.09
CA ALA A 250 0.13 23.57 -32.95
C ALA A 250 -1.19 23.64 -32.15
N ILE A 251 -1.47 22.62 -31.31
CA ILE A 251 -2.67 22.56 -30.46
C ILE A 251 -2.71 23.75 -29.49
N GLN A 252 -1.57 24.18 -28.98
CA GLN A 252 -1.44 25.39 -28.16
C GLN A 252 -1.65 26.70 -28.98
N GLY A 253 -1.79 26.59 -30.28
CA GLY A 253 -2.03 27.75 -31.15
C GLY A 253 -0.78 28.62 -31.42
N TYR A 254 0.42 28.09 -31.17
CA TYR A 254 1.69 28.80 -31.36
C TYR A 254 2.33 28.46 -32.71
N GLY A 255 2.92 29.44 -33.39
CA GLY A 255 3.67 29.25 -34.64
C GLY A 255 2.86 28.61 -35.76
N LEU A 256 1.55 28.84 -35.82
CA LEU A 256 0.65 28.22 -36.78
C LEU A 256 1.03 28.58 -38.25
N ASP A 257 1.54 29.78 -38.49
CA ASP A 257 2.03 30.25 -39.78
C ASP A 257 3.21 29.41 -40.30
N VAL A 258 4.02 28.86 -39.42
CA VAL A 258 5.11 27.93 -39.74
C VAL A 258 4.55 26.50 -39.89
N LEU A 259 3.75 26.04 -38.91
CA LEU A 259 3.29 24.65 -38.83
C LEU A 259 2.26 24.25 -39.90
N ILE A 260 1.58 25.19 -40.57
CA ILE A 260 0.76 24.89 -41.76
C ILE A 260 1.57 24.30 -42.93
N HIS A 261 2.91 24.41 -42.88
CA HIS A 261 3.85 23.83 -43.84
C HIS A 261 4.67 22.67 -43.29
N ASP A 262 4.33 22.17 -42.10
CA ASP A 262 5.07 21.07 -41.45
C ASP A 262 5.19 19.83 -42.34
N THR A 263 6.28 19.08 -42.18
CA THR A 263 6.52 17.83 -42.91
C THR A 263 5.56 16.73 -42.57
N ASN A 264 5.02 16.73 -41.33
CA ASN A 264 4.05 15.74 -40.85
C ASN A 264 2.61 16.17 -41.16
N LEU A 265 1.80 15.24 -41.71
CA LEU A 265 0.44 15.53 -42.13
C LEU A 265 -0.49 15.93 -40.95
N ASN A 266 -0.34 15.29 -39.80
CA ASN A 266 -1.19 15.56 -38.62
C ASN A 266 -0.91 16.97 -38.07
N VAL A 267 0.36 17.36 -38.03
CA VAL A 267 0.75 18.73 -37.61
C VAL A 267 0.17 19.77 -38.57
N ARG A 268 0.35 19.56 -39.89
CA ARG A 268 -0.23 20.46 -40.89
C ARG A 268 -1.75 20.58 -40.79
N TYR A 269 -2.41 19.46 -40.60
CA TYR A 269 -3.90 19.42 -40.51
C TYR A 269 -4.38 20.26 -39.32
N GLU A 270 -3.84 20.01 -38.14
CA GLU A 270 -4.24 20.72 -36.93
C GLU A 270 -3.88 22.20 -37.00
N ALA A 271 -2.67 22.51 -37.46
CA ALA A 271 -2.24 23.90 -37.64
C ALA A 271 -3.14 24.69 -38.64
N ARG A 272 -3.50 24.08 -39.77
CA ARG A 272 -4.40 24.73 -40.75
C ARG A 272 -5.81 24.94 -40.20
N LYS A 273 -6.36 23.98 -39.47
CA LYS A 273 -7.62 24.07 -38.79
C LYS A 273 -7.65 25.25 -37.80
N LEU A 274 -6.67 25.35 -36.93
CA LEU A 274 -6.58 26.42 -35.94
C LEU A 274 -6.22 27.78 -36.56
N TYR A 275 -5.37 27.81 -37.58
CA TYR A 275 -5.06 29.01 -38.29
C TYR A 275 -6.30 29.64 -38.95
N LYS A 276 -7.17 28.81 -39.57
CA LYS A 276 -8.44 29.25 -40.14
C LYS A 276 -9.40 29.81 -39.09
N LEU A 277 -9.48 29.15 -37.94
CA LEU A 277 -10.29 29.61 -36.80
C LEU A 277 -9.85 30.97 -36.27
N LYS A 278 -8.52 31.21 -36.23
CA LYS A 278 -7.92 32.43 -35.69
C LYS A 278 -8.04 33.65 -36.66
N ASN A 279 -7.87 33.39 -37.96
CA ASN A 279 -7.76 34.47 -38.96
C ASN A 279 -9.02 34.67 -39.84
N GLY A 280 -10.09 33.91 -39.62
CA GLY A 280 -11.28 33.97 -40.47
C GLY A 280 -11.10 33.25 -41.80
N PHE A 281 -12.20 32.98 -42.53
CA PHE A 281 -12.25 32.17 -43.75
C PHE A 281 -11.60 32.83 -45.00
N TYR A 282 -10.98 33.98 -44.91
CA TYR A 282 -10.74 34.84 -46.07
C TYR A 282 -9.38 34.72 -46.80
N ASP A 283 -8.41 33.91 -46.38
CA ASP A 283 -7.03 33.95 -46.95
C ASP A 283 -6.55 32.65 -47.67
N TYR A 284 -7.43 31.78 -48.17
CA TYR A 284 -7.00 30.62 -48.95
C TYR A 284 -7.34 30.59 -50.44
N LEU A 285 -7.66 31.73 -51.03
CA LEU A 285 -7.85 31.89 -52.49
C LEU A 285 -6.88 32.91 -53.09
N LYS A 286 -5.61 32.82 -52.76
CA LYS A 286 -4.51 33.47 -53.50
C LYS A 286 -3.39 32.50 -53.72
#